data_cfb4e8cbbc4ba2e1b8df4854614968d9
#
_entry.id   cfb4e8cbbc4ba2e1b8df4854614968d9
#
_cell.length_a   1.000
_cell.length_b   1.000
_cell.length_c   1.000
_cell.angle_alpha   90.00
_cell.angle_beta   90.00
_cell.angle_gamma   90.00
#
_symmetry.space_group_name_H-M   'P 1'
#
loop_
_entity.id
_entity.type
_entity.pdbx_description
1 polymer ?
#
loop_
_entity_poly.entity_id
_entity_poly.type
_entity_poly.pdbx_seq_one_letter_code
_entity_poly.pdbx_strand_id
1 'polypeptide(L)'
;MFLRVTTFLTALLLALPLAARAAEPLVVSVWGGNWKDTIERVVAKPFTAKTGIPVEFEVGGTIDRLAKARVAKGNPLVDVTFTTSHVGRLYISDGLYERPDMTKIPNAKEIAREAIRSPYHLGSWAYVYIVVYRPDLVKEEITRWADLWKPSLRGKIAVPDFDPSHIITIAALMEGGNESTWQKGEDRLRQLKPNIVAFYSTDAQSQDLMKTGQAPVEVMLSVNAYHLQEQGVAVKLVQPTDYPGIVGIDTMGIMAGSKRADAAYQFIDLVLSREIQSQLVESLKVGPVNGGATVPAKLRGQPGIFLTPAEWKERGYIIDDEVRAKMLPAWREWFTANIVKK
;
A
#
# COMPACT_ATOMS: atom_id res chain seq x y z
N MET A 1 -83.41 34.80 -22.69
CA MET A 1 -82.49 33.79 -23.28
C MET A 1 -81.09 34.04 -22.70
N PHE A 2 -80.79 33.34 -21.58
CA PHE A 2 -79.58 33.57 -20.83
C PHE A 2 -78.52 32.49 -21.21
N LEU A 3 -77.39 32.91 -21.76
CA LEU A 3 -76.28 32.05 -22.15
C LEU A 3 -75.38 31.82 -20.92
N ARG A 4 -75.33 30.58 -20.41
CA ARG A 4 -74.36 30.21 -19.38
C ARG A 4 -72.99 29.85 -20.01
N VAL A 5 -71.96 30.62 -19.72
CA VAL A 5 -70.58 30.30 -20.06
C VAL A 5 -70.01 29.49 -18.91
N THR A 6 -69.69 28.23 -19.18
CA THR A 6 -69.01 27.33 -18.22
C THR A 6 -67.49 27.42 -18.45
N THR A 7 -66.76 28.04 -17.53
CA THR A 7 -65.29 28.14 -17.58
C THR A 7 -64.67 26.84 -17.01
N PHE A 8 -64.00 26.06 -17.87
CA PHE A 8 -63.18 24.95 -17.47
C PHE A 8 -61.81 25.46 -16.98
N LEU A 9 -61.53 25.31 -15.69
CA LEU A 9 -60.24 25.61 -15.11
C LEU A 9 -59.37 24.33 -15.20
N THR A 10 -58.45 24.30 -16.17
CA THR A 10 -57.51 23.22 -16.35
C THR A 10 -56.33 23.42 -15.35
N ALA A 11 -56.28 22.64 -14.29
CA ALA A 11 -55.16 22.64 -13.35
C ALA A 11 -53.95 21.95 -13.99
N LEU A 12 -52.96 22.74 -14.38
CA LEU A 12 -51.64 22.27 -14.87
C LEU A 12 -50.80 21.90 -13.67
N LEU A 13 -50.71 20.61 -13.33
CA LEU A 13 -49.78 20.06 -12.34
C LEU A 13 -48.37 20.20 -12.89
N LEU A 14 -47.61 21.23 -12.46
CA LEU A 14 -46.18 21.34 -12.66
C LEU A 14 -45.49 20.25 -11.81
N ALA A 15 -45.13 19.14 -12.44
CA ALA A 15 -44.19 18.17 -11.89
C ALA A 15 -42.78 18.83 -11.84
N LEU A 16 -42.42 19.41 -10.69
CA LEU A 16 -41.09 19.83 -10.41
C LEU A 16 -40.18 18.57 -10.44
N PRO A 17 -39.13 18.54 -11.29
CA PRO A 17 -38.17 17.45 -11.21
C PRO A 17 -37.56 17.52 -9.81
N LEU A 18 -37.69 16.45 -9.02
CA LEU A 18 -36.82 16.24 -7.85
C LEU A 18 -35.38 16.22 -8.42
N ALA A 19 -34.66 17.31 -8.24
CA ALA A 19 -33.23 17.33 -8.48
C ALA A 19 -32.64 16.25 -7.56
N ALA A 20 -32.27 15.11 -8.12
CA ALA A 20 -31.54 14.07 -7.40
C ALA A 20 -30.28 14.75 -6.86
N ARG A 21 -30.25 15.01 -5.56
CA ARG A 21 -29.08 15.56 -4.89
C ARG A 21 -27.96 14.55 -5.13
N ALA A 22 -26.91 14.95 -5.85
CA ALA A 22 -25.77 14.10 -6.08
C ALA A 22 -25.27 13.59 -4.72
N ALA A 23 -25.05 12.28 -4.62
CA ALA A 23 -24.56 11.69 -3.39
C ALA A 23 -23.22 12.33 -3.03
N GLU A 24 -23.03 12.65 -1.76
CA GLU A 24 -21.73 13.17 -1.29
C GLU A 24 -20.65 12.14 -1.56
N PRO A 25 -19.47 12.54 -2.09
CA PRO A 25 -18.42 11.61 -2.45
C PRO A 25 -17.83 10.90 -1.22
N LEU A 26 -17.51 9.62 -1.37
CA LEU A 26 -16.67 8.88 -0.44
C LEU A 26 -15.22 9.34 -0.63
N VAL A 27 -14.56 9.80 0.41
CA VAL A 27 -13.16 10.24 0.35
C VAL A 27 -12.23 9.13 0.79
N VAL A 28 -11.35 8.68 -0.10
CA VAL A 28 -10.42 7.57 0.12
C VAL A 28 -8.99 8.08 0.12
N SER A 29 -8.26 7.83 1.20
CA SER A 29 -6.86 8.21 1.34
C SER A 29 -5.95 7.07 0.87
N VAL A 30 -5.06 7.35 -0.11
CA VAL A 30 -4.22 6.35 -0.78
C VAL A 30 -2.89 6.95 -1.24
N TRP A 31 -1.92 6.10 -1.61
CA TRP A 31 -0.69 6.54 -2.25
C TRP A 31 -0.94 7.03 -3.69
N GLY A 32 -0.04 7.86 -4.20
CA GLY A 32 -0.12 8.39 -5.57
C GLY A 32 0.35 7.41 -6.65
N GLY A 33 0.35 7.89 -7.90
CA GLY A 33 0.83 7.14 -9.06
C GLY A 33 0.03 5.88 -9.33
N ASN A 34 0.72 4.79 -9.68
CA ASN A 34 0.12 3.50 -10.03
C ASN A 34 -0.88 2.97 -8.99
N TRP A 35 -0.66 3.24 -7.70
CA TRP A 35 -1.58 2.86 -6.63
C TRP A 35 -2.94 3.53 -6.80
N LYS A 36 -2.95 4.88 -6.82
CA LYS A 36 -4.18 5.67 -7.01
C LYS A 36 -4.89 5.30 -8.32
N ASP A 37 -4.15 5.22 -9.42
CA ASP A 37 -4.72 4.97 -10.74
C ASP A 37 -5.35 3.56 -10.83
N THR A 38 -4.72 2.58 -10.19
CA THR A 38 -5.26 1.22 -10.13
C THR A 38 -6.50 1.15 -9.23
N ILE A 39 -6.47 1.73 -8.03
CA ILE A 39 -7.63 1.75 -7.14
C ILE A 39 -8.80 2.51 -7.78
N GLU A 40 -8.52 3.62 -8.47
CA GLU A 40 -9.56 4.34 -9.21
C GLU A 40 -10.22 3.45 -10.28
N ARG A 41 -9.41 2.80 -11.10
CA ARG A 41 -9.88 1.97 -12.22
C ARG A 41 -10.57 0.69 -11.76
N VAL A 42 -9.96 -0.01 -10.80
CA VAL A 42 -10.36 -1.37 -10.40
C VAL A 42 -11.44 -1.36 -9.31
N VAL A 43 -11.45 -0.34 -8.44
CA VAL A 43 -12.36 -0.29 -7.28
C VAL A 43 -13.34 0.87 -7.38
N ALA A 44 -12.84 2.11 -7.49
CA ALA A 44 -13.70 3.29 -7.36
C ALA A 44 -14.72 3.42 -8.49
N LYS A 45 -14.33 3.17 -9.75
CA LYS A 45 -15.26 3.20 -10.89
C LYS A 45 -16.36 2.13 -10.77
N PRO A 46 -16.04 0.83 -10.49
CA PRO A 46 -17.06 -0.18 -10.21
C PRO A 46 -17.94 0.16 -9.00
N PHE A 47 -17.36 0.71 -7.93
CA PHE A 47 -18.10 1.14 -6.75
C PHE A 47 -19.12 2.22 -7.11
N THR A 48 -18.68 3.27 -7.80
CA THR A 48 -19.60 4.36 -8.24
C THR A 48 -20.67 3.85 -9.18
N ALA A 49 -20.33 2.96 -10.11
CA ALA A 49 -21.31 2.36 -11.03
C ALA A 49 -22.37 1.53 -10.28
N LYS A 50 -21.99 0.84 -9.19
CA LYS A 50 -22.89 0.00 -8.39
C LYS A 50 -23.75 0.81 -7.42
N THR A 51 -23.19 1.87 -6.82
CA THR A 51 -23.82 2.57 -5.68
C THR A 51 -24.35 3.95 -6.04
N GLY A 52 -23.89 4.55 -7.13
CA GLY A 52 -24.13 5.96 -7.46
C GLY A 52 -23.31 6.95 -6.61
N ILE A 53 -22.47 6.46 -5.69
CA ILE A 53 -21.65 7.31 -4.81
C ILE A 53 -20.31 7.60 -5.49
N PRO A 54 -19.96 8.86 -5.78
CA PRO A 54 -18.65 9.22 -6.31
C PRO A 54 -17.54 8.90 -5.30
N VAL A 55 -16.33 8.64 -5.80
CA VAL A 55 -15.13 8.46 -4.96
C VAL A 55 -14.13 9.56 -5.27
N GLU A 56 -13.69 10.26 -4.25
CA GLU A 56 -12.60 11.24 -4.30
C GLU A 56 -11.37 10.69 -3.58
N PHE A 57 -10.18 11.14 -4.00
CA PHE A 57 -8.93 10.65 -3.44
C PHE A 57 -8.15 11.74 -2.72
N GLU A 58 -7.78 11.46 -1.47
CA GLU A 58 -6.72 12.17 -0.77
C GLU A 58 -5.41 11.41 -1.00
N VAL A 59 -4.45 12.05 -1.69
CA VAL A 59 -3.20 11.42 -2.10
C VAL A 59 -2.02 11.97 -1.30
N GLY A 60 -1.14 11.08 -0.85
CA GLY A 60 0.06 11.49 -0.12
C GLY A 60 0.92 10.32 0.37
N GLY A 61 2.08 10.65 0.92
CA GLY A 61 2.96 9.70 1.61
C GLY A 61 2.31 9.15 2.87
N THR A 62 2.69 7.94 3.26
CA THR A 62 2.09 7.22 4.40
C THR A 62 2.11 8.03 5.69
N ILE A 63 3.26 8.65 6.02
CA ILE A 63 3.43 9.42 7.26
C ILE A 63 2.76 10.79 7.17
N ASP A 64 2.79 11.43 6.00
CA ASP A 64 2.13 12.74 5.80
C ASP A 64 0.61 12.62 5.95
N ARG A 65 0.02 11.53 5.42
CA ARG A 65 -1.41 11.24 5.56
C ARG A 65 -1.79 10.96 7.02
N LEU A 66 -0.94 10.25 7.78
CA LEU A 66 -1.13 10.07 9.22
C LEU A 66 -1.09 11.42 9.96
N ALA A 67 -0.13 12.30 9.63
CA ALA A 67 -0.05 13.63 10.25
C ALA A 67 -1.31 14.46 9.99
N LYS A 68 -1.82 14.48 8.76
CA LYS A 68 -3.09 15.13 8.41
C LYS A 68 -4.28 14.55 9.18
N ALA A 69 -4.35 13.21 9.30
CA ALA A 69 -5.41 12.54 10.04
C ALA A 69 -5.40 12.92 11.53
N ARG A 70 -4.22 13.07 12.14
CA ARG A 70 -4.06 13.56 13.53
C ARG A 70 -4.62 14.95 13.72
N VAL A 71 -4.34 15.86 12.78
CA VAL A 71 -4.87 17.24 12.81
C VAL A 71 -6.38 17.26 12.67
N ALA A 72 -6.95 16.37 11.85
CA ALA A 72 -8.39 16.26 11.59
C ALA A 72 -9.14 15.34 12.58
N LYS A 73 -8.50 14.92 13.68
CA LYS A 73 -9.12 14.03 14.66
C LYS A 73 -10.46 14.58 15.18
N GLY A 74 -11.50 13.75 15.16
CA GLY A 74 -12.86 14.11 15.55
C GLY A 74 -13.73 14.70 14.44
N ASN A 75 -13.14 15.17 13.33
CA ASN A 75 -13.85 15.57 12.12
C ASN A 75 -13.01 15.20 10.90
N PRO A 76 -12.94 13.89 10.57
CA PRO A 76 -12.04 13.38 9.54
C PRO A 76 -12.40 13.95 8.16
N LEU A 77 -11.38 14.29 7.38
CA LEU A 77 -11.49 14.75 5.98
C LEU A 77 -11.59 13.58 5.00
N VAL A 78 -11.31 12.37 5.46
CA VAL A 78 -11.36 11.13 4.68
C VAL A 78 -12.22 10.10 5.41
N ASP A 79 -12.77 9.15 4.67
CA ASP A 79 -13.66 8.11 5.18
C ASP A 79 -12.94 6.76 5.32
N VAL A 80 -12.14 6.40 4.30
CA VAL A 80 -11.35 5.17 4.24
C VAL A 80 -9.89 5.51 4.01
N THR A 81 -9.00 4.87 4.77
CA THR A 81 -7.56 5.02 4.57
C THR A 81 -6.92 3.70 4.20
N PHE A 82 -6.18 3.68 3.09
CA PHE A 82 -5.20 2.62 2.80
C PHE A 82 -3.86 2.98 3.43
N THR A 83 -3.27 2.05 4.18
CA THR A 83 -1.96 2.27 4.78
C THR A 83 -1.25 0.93 5.04
N THR A 84 0.04 0.96 5.35
CA THR A 84 0.75 -0.24 5.80
C THR A 84 0.25 -0.67 7.18
N SER A 85 0.24 -1.97 7.46
CA SER A 85 -0.34 -2.52 8.70
C SER A 85 0.25 -1.91 9.98
N HIS A 86 1.56 -1.73 10.03
CA HIS A 86 2.23 -1.12 11.20
C HIS A 86 1.88 0.36 11.38
N VAL A 87 1.69 1.14 10.29
CA VAL A 87 1.21 2.52 10.41
C VAL A 87 -0.27 2.55 10.76
N GLY A 88 -1.07 1.58 10.28
CA GLY A 88 -2.44 1.38 10.75
C GLY A 88 -2.56 1.22 12.27
N ARG A 89 -1.55 0.61 12.93
CA ARG A 89 -1.50 0.57 14.40
C ARG A 89 -1.32 1.94 15.03
N LEU A 90 -0.61 2.87 14.38
CA LEU A 90 -0.52 4.26 14.84
C LEU A 90 -1.88 4.97 14.72
N TYR A 91 -2.62 4.75 13.63
CA TYR A 91 -4.00 5.24 13.53
C TYR A 91 -4.88 4.71 14.67
N ILE A 92 -4.72 3.44 15.05
CA ILE A 92 -5.47 2.83 16.16
C ILE A 92 -5.07 3.47 17.49
N SER A 93 -3.77 3.56 17.79
CA SER A 93 -3.28 4.12 19.06
C SER A 93 -3.67 5.59 19.24
N ASP A 94 -3.77 6.32 18.14
CA ASP A 94 -4.21 7.72 18.14
C ASP A 94 -5.76 7.86 18.19
N GLY A 95 -6.50 6.74 18.14
CA GLY A 95 -7.97 6.74 18.14
C GLY A 95 -8.55 7.35 16.86
N LEU A 96 -7.89 7.14 15.71
CA LEU A 96 -8.30 7.65 14.40
C LEU A 96 -9.17 6.67 13.61
N TYR A 97 -9.15 5.37 13.96
CA TYR A 97 -9.98 4.37 13.33
C TYR A 97 -11.16 3.99 14.23
N GLU A 98 -12.33 3.81 13.63
CA GLU A 98 -13.43 3.12 14.29
C GLU A 98 -13.24 1.60 14.21
N ARG A 99 -13.81 0.88 15.16
CA ARG A 99 -13.88 -0.57 15.08
C ARG A 99 -15.01 -0.95 14.14
N PRO A 100 -14.73 -1.62 13.00
CA PRO A 100 -15.74 -1.92 12.01
C PRO A 100 -16.75 -2.96 12.52
N ASP A 101 -17.99 -2.80 12.10
CA ASP A 101 -19.01 -3.85 12.19
C ASP A 101 -18.80 -4.87 11.06
N MET A 102 -18.21 -6.01 11.41
CA MET A 102 -17.87 -7.07 10.45
C MET A 102 -19.09 -7.68 9.76
N THR A 103 -20.30 -7.48 10.29
CA THR A 103 -21.54 -7.94 9.63
C THR A 103 -21.83 -7.15 8.35
N LYS A 104 -21.31 -5.92 8.26
CA LYS A 104 -21.41 -5.05 7.09
C LYS A 104 -20.30 -5.29 6.04
N ILE A 105 -19.37 -6.20 6.32
CA ILE A 105 -18.25 -6.58 5.43
C ILE A 105 -18.26 -8.10 5.21
N PRO A 106 -19.27 -8.65 4.50
CA PRO A 106 -19.41 -10.10 4.32
C PRO A 106 -18.21 -10.77 3.67
N ASN A 107 -17.50 -10.10 2.74
CA ASN A 107 -16.30 -10.63 2.09
C ASN A 107 -15.10 -10.77 3.05
N ALA A 108 -15.12 -10.12 4.23
CA ALA A 108 -14.08 -10.30 5.24
C ALA A 108 -14.00 -11.73 5.80
N LYS A 109 -15.04 -12.55 5.61
CA LYS A 109 -15.03 -13.97 6.00
C LYS A 109 -14.13 -14.84 5.09
N GLU A 110 -13.81 -14.34 3.90
CA GLU A 110 -13.03 -15.04 2.89
C GLU A 110 -11.54 -14.65 2.88
N ILE A 111 -11.17 -13.62 3.67
CA ILE A 111 -9.77 -13.20 3.73
C ILE A 111 -8.96 -14.12 4.65
N ALA A 112 -7.69 -14.27 4.31
CA ALA A 112 -6.75 -15.03 5.11
C ALA A 112 -6.64 -14.45 6.54
N ARG A 113 -6.52 -15.34 7.54
CA ARG A 113 -6.39 -14.93 8.94
C ARG A 113 -5.20 -14.00 9.16
N GLU A 114 -4.11 -14.24 8.45
CA GLU A 114 -2.89 -13.44 8.49
C GLU A 114 -3.09 -12.01 8.00
N ALA A 115 -4.10 -11.77 7.18
CA ALA A 115 -4.48 -10.45 6.70
C ALA A 115 -5.39 -9.68 7.67
N ILE A 116 -5.94 -10.32 8.71
CA ILE A 116 -6.67 -9.65 9.79
C ILE A 116 -5.64 -9.13 10.79
N ARG A 117 -5.16 -7.90 10.56
CA ARG A 117 -4.02 -7.34 11.31
C ARG A 117 -4.40 -6.81 12.69
N SER A 118 -5.67 -6.44 12.87
CA SER A 118 -6.27 -6.06 14.16
C SER A 118 -7.80 -6.02 14.07
N PRO A 119 -8.53 -5.82 15.19
CA PRO A 119 -9.98 -5.58 15.15
C PRO A 119 -10.41 -4.27 14.47
N TYR A 120 -9.49 -3.40 14.08
CA TYR A 120 -9.77 -2.07 13.55
C TYR A 120 -9.42 -1.89 12.07
N HIS A 121 -8.54 -2.71 11.51
CA HIS A 121 -8.16 -2.62 10.11
C HIS A 121 -7.93 -4.00 9.49
N LEU A 122 -8.34 -4.13 8.24
CA LEU A 122 -8.29 -5.34 7.45
C LEU A 122 -7.22 -5.24 6.37
N GLY A 123 -6.51 -6.32 6.11
CA GLY A 123 -5.58 -6.40 4.99
C GLY A 123 -6.29 -6.17 3.66
N SER A 124 -5.63 -5.46 2.77
CA SER A 124 -6.06 -5.22 1.39
C SER A 124 -5.29 -6.08 0.38
N TRP A 125 -3.98 -6.22 0.57
CA TRP A 125 -3.07 -7.08 -0.19
C TRP A 125 -1.74 -7.26 0.55
N ALA A 126 -0.94 -8.24 0.11
CA ALA A 126 0.44 -8.41 0.53
C ALA A 126 1.39 -7.83 -0.51
N TYR A 127 2.43 -7.13 -0.06
CA TYR A 127 3.51 -6.59 -0.89
C TYR A 127 4.86 -7.15 -0.44
N VAL A 128 5.88 -7.05 -1.30
CA VAL A 128 7.22 -7.56 -1.00
C VAL A 128 8.29 -6.52 -1.36
N TYR A 129 9.23 -6.27 -0.44
CA TYR A 129 10.48 -5.59 -0.72
C TYR A 129 11.56 -6.60 -1.08
N ILE A 130 12.23 -6.35 -2.18
CA ILE A 130 13.30 -7.18 -2.75
C ILE A 130 14.41 -6.29 -3.29
N VAL A 131 15.47 -6.91 -3.80
CA VAL A 131 16.50 -6.22 -4.58
C VAL A 131 16.05 -6.13 -6.04
N VAL A 132 16.19 -4.96 -6.63
CA VAL A 132 15.91 -4.69 -8.05
C VAL A 132 17.12 -3.98 -8.65
N TYR A 133 17.51 -4.32 -9.87
CA TYR A 133 18.64 -3.66 -10.53
C TYR A 133 18.50 -3.55 -12.04
N ARG A 134 19.26 -2.64 -12.63
CA ARG A 134 19.42 -2.39 -14.07
C ARG A 134 20.56 -3.24 -14.64
N PRO A 135 20.32 -4.37 -15.33
CA PRO A 135 21.39 -5.23 -15.85
C PRO A 135 22.18 -4.59 -16.99
N ASP A 136 21.64 -3.55 -17.63
CA ASP A 136 22.37 -2.74 -18.62
C ASP A 136 23.40 -1.81 -17.98
N LEU A 137 23.21 -1.39 -16.73
CA LEU A 137 24.12 -0.50 -15.97
C LEU A 137 24.98 -1.24 -14.95
N VAL A 138 24.51 -2.35 -14.40
CA VAL A 138 25.20 -3.20 -13.42
C VAL A 138 25.47 -4.56 -14.04
N LYS A 139 26.72 -4.83 -14.40
CA LYS A 139 27.12 -6.07 -15.09
C LYS A 139 27.26 -7.27 -14.16
N GLU A 140 27.45 -6.99 -12.87
CA GLU A 140 27.50 -8.03 -11.86
C GLU A 140 26.11 -8.62 -11.62
N GLU A 141 26.02 -9.95 -11.57
CA GLU A 141 24.76 -10.60 -11.22
C GLU A 141 24.52 -10.48 -9.70
N ILE A 142 23.34 -9.98 -9.35
CA ILE A 142 22.88 -9.88 -7.96
C ILE A 142 21.86 -10.99 -7.74
N THR A 143 22.10 -11.86 -6.75
CA THR A 143 21.24 -12.99 -6.41
C THR A 143 20.91 -13.08 -4.92
N ARG A 144 21.60 -12.28 -4.08
CA ARG A 144 21.50 -12.31 -2.62
C ARG A 144 21.42 -10.91 -2.04
N TRP A 145 20.84 -10.79 -0.86
CA TRP A 145 20.93 -9.56 -0.07
C TRP A 145 22.37 -9.17 0.21
N ALA A 146 23.24 -10.17 0.55
CA ALA A 146 24.64 -9.92 0.83
C ALA A 146 25.39 -9.27 -0.33
N ASP A 147 24.93 -9.41 -1.56
CA ASP A 147 25.58 -8.80 -2.72
C ASP A 147 25.53 -7.27 -2.69
N LEU A 148 24.55 -6.67 -1.95
CA LEU A 148 24.48 -5.21 -1.77
C LEU A 148 25.71 -4.62 -1.06
N TRP A 149 26.44 -5.42 -0.29
CA TRP A 149 27.66 -5.00 0.42
C TRP A 149 28.96 -5.12 -0.41
N LYS A 150 28.87 -5.59 -1.64
CA LYS A 150 30.06 -5.71 -2.50
C LYS A 150 30.62 -4.33 -2.87
N PRO A 151 31.97 -4.18 -2.86
CA PRO A 151 32.61 -2.91 -3.23
C PRO A 151 32.30 -2.45 -4.66
N SER A 152 31.98 -3.37 -5.57
CA SER A 152 31.60 -3.10 -6.96
C SER A 152 30.28 -2.29 -7.08
N LEU A 153 29.46 -2.28 -6.01
CA LEU A 153 28.21 -1.51 -5.93
C LEU A 153 28.37 -0.15 -5.24
N ARG A 154 29.61 0.29 -4.99
CA ARG A 154 29.88 1.60 -4.38
C ARG A 154 29.21 2.72 -5.16
N GLY A 155 28.37 3.52 -4.46
CA GLY A 155 27.65 4.66 -5.04
C GLY A 155 26.58 4.27 -6.08
N LYS A 156 25.97 3.08 -5.97
CA LYS A 156 24.96 2.59 -6.92
C LYS A 156 23.61 2.24 -6.32
N ILE A 157 23.48 2.25 -4.99
CA ILE A 157 22.30 1.73 -4.32
C ILE A 157 21.38 2.86 -3.85
N ALA A 158 20.06 2.71 -4.03
CA ALA A 158 19.07 3.49 -3.30
C ALA A 158 18.27 2.62 -2.33
N VAL A 159 17.88 3.23 -1.21
CA VAL A 159 17.07 2.60 -0.16
C VAL A 159 16.01 3.57 0.36
N PRO A 160 14.85 3.07 0.87
CA PRO A 160 13.83 3.94 1.46
C PRO A 160 14.32 4.56 2.78
N ASP A 161 14.09 5.86 2.98
CA ASP A 161 14.39 6.59 4.23
C ASP A 161 13.15 6.89 5.08
N PHE A 162 11.98 6.91 4.46
CA PHE A 162 10.71 7.12 5.17
C PHE A 162 10.36 5.95 6.10
N ASP A 163 10.77 4.74 5.71
CA ASP A 163 10.67 3.52 6.49
C ASP A 163 11.88 2.60 6.22
N PRO A 164 12.97 2.75 6.96
CA PRO A 164 14.18 1.95 6.76
C PRO A 164 14.09 0.54 7.39
N SER A 165 12.94 0.15 7.95
CA SER A 165 12.76 -1.13 8.66
C SER A 165 13.17 -2.34 7.81
N HIS A 166 12.96 -2.30 6.49
CA HIS A 166 13.28 -3.38 5.57
C HIS A 166 14.79 -3.69 5.59
N ILE A 167 15.63 -2.69 5.31
CA ILE A 167 17.07 -2.88 5.26
C ILE A 167 17.70 -3.07 6.66
N ILE A 168 17.12 -2.44 7.68
CA ILE A 168 17.51 -2.63 9.09
C ILE A 168 17.28 -4.10 9.49
N THR A 169 16.09 -4.65 9.17
CA THR A 169 15.77 -6.04 9.51
C THR A 169 16.67 -7.01 8.75
N ILE A 170 16.92 -6.79 7.46
CA ILE A 170 17.83 -7.63 6.66
C ILE A 170 19.25 -7.62 7.27
N ALA A 171 19.78 -6.44 7.61
CA ALA A 171 21.08 -6.34 8.25
C ALA A 171 21.13 -7.07 9.60
N ALA A 172 20.07 -6.98 10.39
CA ALA A 172 19.95 -7.71 11.66
C ALA A 172 19.91 -9.24 11.46
N LEU A 173 19.11 -9.72 10.51
CA LEU A 173 19.04 -11.14 10.16
C LEU A 173 20.38 -11.71 9.74
N MET A 174 21.18 -10.95 8.99
CA MET A 174 22.54 -11.35 8.57
C MET A 174 23.51 -11.51 9.75
N GLU A 175 23.23 -10.86 10.87
CA GLU A 175 24.05 -10.95 12.12
C GLU A 175 23.34 -11.80 13.22
N GLY A 176 22.40 -12.68 12.81
CA GLY A 176 21.68 -13.58 13.73
C GLY A 176 20.74 -12.84 14.68
N GLY A 177 20.24 -11.66 14.28
CA GLY A 177 19.22 -10.88 14.97
C GLY A 177 17.85 -10.95 14.28
N ASN A 178 17.01 -10.02 14.65
CA ASN A 178 15.69 -9.76 14.05
C ASN A 178 15.30 -8.28 14.30
N GLU A 179 14.08 -7.89 13.98
CA GLU A 179 13.59 -6.53 14.22
C GLU A 179 13.64 -6.08 15.69
N SER A 180 13.47 -7.01 16.64
CA SER A 180 13.54 -6.71 18.09
C SER A 180 14.99 -6.57 18.59
N THR A 181 15.96 -7.16 17.90
CA THR A 181 17.37 -7.12 18.20
C THR A 181 18.18 -6.48 17.06
N TRP A 182 17.58 -5.50 16.40
CA TRP A 182 18.08 -4.85 15.18
C TRP A 182 19.49 -4.23 15.33
N GLN A 183 19.88 -3.86 16.56
CA GLN A 183 21.18 -3.29 16.86
C GLN A 183 22.34 -4.23 16.44
N LYS A 184 22.10 -5.54 16.36
CA LYS A 184 23.10 -6.48 15.85
C LYS A 184 23.51 -6.16 14.40
N GLY A 185 22.61 -5.56 13.60
CA GLY A 185 22.87 -5.18 12.22
C GLY A 185 23.49 -3.80 12.03
N GLU A 186 23.71 -2.99 13.09
CA GLU A 186 24.16 -1.61 12.95
C GLU A 186 25.49 -1.47 12.20
N ASP A 187 26.50 -2.26 12.56
CA ASP A 187 27.82 -2.19 11.90
C ASP A 187 27.75 -2.62 10.44
N ARG A 188 26.91 -3.61 10.15
CA ARG A 188 26.64 -4.02 8.77
C ARG A 188 26.00 -2.90 7.97
N LEU A 189 25.04 -2.17 8.55
CA LEU A 189 24.43 -1.00 7.90
C LEU A 189 25.47 0.12 7.65
N ARG A 190 26.37 0.38 8.61
CA ARG A 190 27.46 1.34 8.40
C ARG A 190 28.38 0.91 7.25
N GLN A 191 28.65 -0.38 7.10
CA GLN A 191 29.41 -0.93 5.97
C GLN A 191 28.68 -0.79 4.63
N LEU A 192 27.34 -0.76 4.61
CA LEU A 192 26.54 -0.53 3.40
C LEU A 192 26.60 0.93 2.93
N LYS A 193 26.80 1.89 3.86
CA LYS A 193 26.72 3.33 3.57
C LYS A 193 27.51 3.78 2.35
N PRO A 194 28.77 3.33 2.09
CA PRO A 194 29.54 3.73 0.90
C PRO A 194 28.89 3.31 -0.42
N ASN A 195 28.02 2.31 -0.40
CA ASN A 195 27.34 1.80 -1.60
C ASN A 195 26.05 2.58 -1.89
N ILE A 196 25.50 3.29 -0.89
CA ILE A 196 24.28 4.07 -1.04
C ILE A 196 24.60 5.42 -1.70
N VAL A 197 23.92 5.71 -2.82
CA VAL A 197 24.02 6.98 -3.57
C VAL A 197 22.81 7.86 -3.35
N ALA A 198 21.66 7.27 -3.09
CA ALA A 198 20.41 7.99 -2.95
C ALA A 198 19.48 7.35 -1.92
N PHE A 199 18.56 8.17 -1.42
CA PHE A 199 17.44 7.76 -0.58
C PHE A 199 16.16 8.21 -1.25
N TYR A 200 15.06 7.49 -1.01
CA TYR A 200 13.77 7.87 -1.54
C TYR A 200 12.68 7.82 -0.47
N SER A 201 11.75 8.77 -0.55
CA SER A 201 10.64 8.93 0.39
C SER A 201 9.28 8.57 -0.24
N THR A 202 9.23 8.34 -1.56
CA THR A 202 8.02 7.96 -2.29
C THR A 202 8.31 6.93 -3.36
N ASP A 203 7.29 6.16 -3.74
CA ASP A 203 7.37 5.19 -4.84
C ASP A 203 7.72 5.84 -6.19
N ALA A 204 7.20 7.04 -6.45
CA ALA A 204 7.53 7.79 -7.66
C ALA A 204 9.03 8.14 -7.71
N GLN A 205 9.59 8.61 -6.60
CA GLN A 205 11.02 8.93 -6.51
C GLN A 205 11.88 7.67 -6.70
N SER A 206 11.52 6.53 -6.11
CA SER A 206 12.18 5.24 -6.31
C SER A 206 12.18 4.87 -7.81
N GLN A 207 11.01 4.93 -8.45
CA GLN A 207 10.90 4.63 -9.88
C GLN A 207 11.73 5.56 -10.76
N ASP A 208 11.80 6.86 -10.44
CA ASP A 208 12.58 7.84 -11.20
C ASP A 208 14.09 7.62 -11.05
N LEU A 209 14.58 7.29 -9.85
CA LEU A 209 15.99 6.94 -9.60
C LEU A 209 16.42 5.72 -10.44
N MET A 210 15.58 4.68 -10.47
CA MET A 210 15.83 3.48 -11.25
C MET A 210 15.74 3.75 -12.76
N LYS A 211 14.71 4.49 -13.20
CA LYS A 211 14.47 4.84 -14.61
C LYS A 211 15.61 5.66 -15.20
N THR A 212 16.08 6.67 -14.47
CA THR A 212 17.21 7.54 -14.89
C THR A 212 18.56 6.88 -14.74
N GLY A 213 18.67 5.77 -14.00
CA GLY A 213 19.94 5.11 -13.71
C GLY A 213 20.79 5.83 -12.67
N GLN A 214 20.24 6.83 -11.95
CA GLN A 214 20.93 7.50 -10.85
C GLN A 214 21.25 6.52 -9.71
N ALA A 215 20.34 5.59 -9.44
CA ALA A 215 20.57 4.47 -8.54
C ALA A 215 20.18 3.17 -9.27
N PRO A 216 21.13 2.51 -9.95
CA PRO A 216 20.82 1.35 -10.76
C PRO A 216 20.60 0.06 -9.95
N VAL A 217 20.66 0.13 -8.63
CA VAL A 217 20.31 -0.96 -7.69
C VAL A 217 19.44 -0.36 -6.58
N GLU A 218 18.34 -1.02 -6.25
CA GLU A 218 17.47 -0.55 -5.17
C GLU A 218 16.95 -1.70 -4.31
N VAL A 219 16.73 -1.40 -3.02
CA VAL A 219 15.77 -2.13 -2.17
C VAL A 219 14.42 -1.53 -2.46
N MET A 220 13.57 -2.23 -3.21
CA MET A 220 12.37 -1.68 -3.85
C MET A 220 11.17 -2.60 -3.64
N LEU A 221 9.97 -2.01 -3.63
CA LEU A 221 8.72 -2.76 -3.77
C LEU A 221 8.68 -3.48 -5.13
N SER A 222 8.38 -4.77 -5.12
CA SER A 222 8.23 -5.56 -6.37
C SER A 222 7.19 -4.96 -7.32
N VAL A 223 6.12 -4.38 -6.79
CA VAL A 223 5.07 -3.67 -7.56
C VAL A 223 5.67 -2.58 -8.45
N ASN A 224 6.56 -1.75 -7.88
CA ASN A 224 7.22 -0.67 -8.62
C ASN A 224 8.13 -1.19 -9.72
N ALA A 225 8.84 -2.29 -9.46
CA ALA A 225 9.70 -2.92 -10.46
C ALA A 225 8.92 -3.50 -11.63
N TYR A 226 7.79 -4.17 -11.35
CA TYR A 226 6.89 -4.67 -12.42
C TYR A 226 6.29 -3.53 -13.23
N HIS A 227 5.92 -2.43 -12.58
CA HIS A 227 5.43 -1.25 -13.28
C HIS A 227 6.51 -0.63 -14.20
N LEU A 228 7.77 -0.60 -13.74
CA LEU A 228 8.91 -0.16 -14.59
C LEU A 228 9.12 -1.09 -15.79
N GLN A 229 9.00 -2.41 -15.64
CA GLN A 229 9.05 -3.35 -16.75
C GLN A 229 7.93 -3.11 -17.77
N GLU A 230 6.72 -2.84 -17.31
CA GLU A 230 5.58 -2.49 -18.17
C GLU A 230 5.81 -1.17 -18.95
N GLN A 231 6.62 -0.26 -18.40
CA GLN A 231 7.08 0.97 -19.07
C GLN A 231 8.30 0.76 -19.98
N GLY A 232 8.78 -0.47 -20.14
CA GLY A 232 9.93 -0.80 -20.99
C GLY A 232 11.30 -0.52 -20.35
N VAL A 233 11.36 -0.28 -19.05
CA VAL A 233 12.64 -0.13 -18.32
C VAL A 233 13.25 -1.51 -18.07
N ALA A 234 14.50 -1.69 -18.46
CA ALA A 234 15.21 -2.95 -18.30
C ALA A 234 15.61 -3.17 -16.84
N VAL A 235 14.68 -3.64 -16.00
CA VAL A 235 14.95 -3.99 -14.61
C VAL A 235 14.86 -5.50 -14.39
N LYS A 236 15.77 -6.02 -13.53
CA LYS A 236 15.75 -7.40 -13.04
C LYS A 236 15.37 -7.41 -11.57
N LEU A 237 14.29 -8.16 -11.26
CA LEU A 237 13.85 -8.42 -9.90
C LEU A 237 14.63 -9.63 -9.37
N VAL A 238 15.13 -9.53 -8.14
CA VAL A 238 15.86 -10.59 -7.47
C VAL A 238 15.00 -11.15 -6.33
N GLN A 239 14.68 -12.44 -6.40
CA GLN A 239 14.26 -13.17 -5.21
C GLN A 239 15.55 -13.61 -4.50
N PRO A 240 15.96 -12.95 -3.39
CA PRO A 240 17.21 -13.28 -2.74
C PRO A 240 17.24 -14.72 -2.25
N THR A 241 18.41 -15.37 -2.31
CA THR A 241 18.59 -16.78 -1.98
C THR A 241 19.20 -17.03 -0.59
N ASP A 242 19.68 -15.97 0.06
CA ASP A 242 20.31 -16.04 1.40
C ASP A 242 19.34 -15.69 2.53
N TYR A 243 18.53 -14.67 2.35
CA TYR A 243 17.48 -14.27 3.30
C TYR A 243 16.19 -13.99 2.54
N PRO A 244 15.02 -14.14 3.17
CA PRO A 244 13.73 -13.92 2.52
C PRO A 244 13.52 -12.45 2.11
N GLY A 245 12.62 -12.21 1.16
CA GLY A 245 12.08 -10.89 0.89
C GLY A 245 11.25 -10.38 2.07
N ILE A 246 11.22 -9.07 2.28
CA ILE A 246 10.40 -8.52 3.37
C ILE A 246 8.97 -8.35 2.89
N VAL A 247 8.06 -9.12 3.49
CA VAL A 247 6.62 -9.08 3.23
C VAL A 247 5.96 -8.08 4.16
N GLY A 248 5.12 -7.22 3.61
CA GLY A 248 4.20 -6.41 4.38
C GLY A 248 2.76 -6.63 3.92
N ILE A 249 1.84 -6.28 4.77
CA ILE A 249 0.40 -6.26 4.47
C ILE A 249 -0.04 -4.80 4.48
N ASP A 250 -0.60 -4.34 3.35
CA ASP A 250 -1.33 -3.09 3.35
C ASP A 250 -2.74 -3.32 3.89
N THR A 251 -3.30 -2.32 4.52
CA THR A 251 -4.57 -2.44 5.23
C THR A 251 -5.49 -1.28 4.90
N MET A 252 -6.77 -1.49 5.18
CA MET A 252 -7.81 -0.47 5.12
C MET A 252 -8.43 -0.29 6.49
N GLY A 253 -8.69 0.96 6.88
CA GLY A 253 -9.44 1.32 8.08
C GLY A 253 -10.47 2.38 7.78
N ILE A 254 -11.59 2.37 8.53
CA ILE A 254 -12.63 3.41 8.49
C ILE A 254 -12.25 4.47 9.51
N MET A 255 -12.28 5.74 9.09
CA MET A 255 -11.93 6.85 9.98
C MET A 255 -13.03 7.07 11.03
N ALA A 256 -12.63 7.17 12.29
CA ALA A 256 -13.54 7.43 13.40
C ALA A 256 -14.23 8.79 13.23
N GLY A 257 -15.57 8.78 13.23
CA GLY A 257 -16.37 9.98 12.99
C GLY A 257 -16.65 10.28 11.51
N SER A 258 -16.33 9.34 10.59
CA SER A 258 -16.77 9.44 9.19
C SER A 258 -18.29 9.56 9.11
N LYS A 259 -18.75 10.54 8.34
CA LYS A 259 -20.19 10.75 8.08
C LYS A 259 -20.73 9.81 6.98
N ARG A 260 -19.84 9.06 6.33
CA ARG A 260 -20.12 8.15 5.21
C ARG A 260 -19.74 6.71 5.55
N ALA A 261 -19.84 6.32 6.82
CA ALA A 261 -19.44 4.99 7.29
C ALA A 261 -20.11 3.86 6.49
N ASP A 262 -21.39 3.97 6.14
CA ASP A 262 -22.08 2.92 5.35
C ASP A 262 -21.50 2.79 3.93
N ALA A 263 -21.12 3.89 3.29
CA ALA A 263 -20.41 3.85 2.01
C ALA A 263 -18.99 3.27 2.17
N ALA A 264 -18.31 3.59 3.28
CA ALA A 264 -17.00 3.05 3.61
C ALA A 264 -17.04 1.53 3.81
N TYR A 265 -18.06 1.00 4.48
CA TYR A 265 -18.28 -0.46 4.62
C TYR A 265 -18.45 -1.12 3.25
N GLN A 266 -19.32 -0.57 2.39
CA GLN A 266 -19.54 -1.12 1.05
C GLN A 266 -18.28 -1.06 0.19
N PHE A 267 -17.49 -0.01 0.31
CA PHE A 267 -16.22 0.14 -0.42
C PHE A 267 -15.20 -0.92 0.03
N ILE A 268 -15.00 -1.08 1.33
CA ILE A 268 -14.09 -2.09 1.89
C ILE A 268 -14.55 -3.49 1.51
N ASP A 269 -15.84 -3.78 1.62
CA ASP A 269 -16.39 -5.08 1.22
C ASP A 269 -16.12 -5.37 -0.25
N LEU A 270 -16.31 -4.38 -1.13
CA LEU A 270 -16.00 -4.52 -2.56
C LEU A 270 -14.50 -4.80 -2.78
N VAL A 271 -13.59 -4.07 -2.13
CA VAL A 271 -12.13 -4.32 -2.24
C VAL A 271 -11.78 -5.76 -1.87
N LEU A 272 -12.45 -6.34 -0.87
CA LEU A 272 -12.21 -7.69 -0.39
C LEU A 272 -12.89 -8.78 -1.22
N SER A 273 -13.71 -8.43 -2.21
CA SER A 273 -14.37 -9.42 -3.07
C SER A 273 -13.36 -10.19 -3.93
N ARG A 274 -13.68 -11.44 -4.27
CA ARG A 274 -12.84 -12.30 -5.12
C ARG A 274 -12.52 -11.64 -6.46
N GLU A 275 -13.51 -10.97 -7.06
CA GLU A 275 -13.37 -10.30 -8.35
C GLU A 275 -12.34 -9.18 -8.27
N ILE A 276 -12.50 -8.24 -7.33
CA ILE A 276 -11.59 -7.11 -7.18
C ILE A 276 -10.20 -7.58 -6.77
N GLN A 277 -10.08 -8.53 -5.85
CA GLN A 277 -8.79 -9.11 -5.46
C GLN A 277 -8.07 -9.74 -6.67
N SER A 278 -8.79 -10.45 -7.56
CA SER A 278 -8.22 -11.00 -8.80
C SER A 278 -7.67 -9.90 -9.72
N GLN A 279 -8.42 -8.81 -9.88
CA GLN A 279 -8.00 -7.67 -10.71
C GLN A 279 -6.82 -6.90 -10.09
N LEU A 280 -6.75 -6.79 -8.76
CA LEU A 280 -5.62 -6.17 -8.05
C LEU A 280 -4.35 -7.01 -8.23
N VAL A 281 -4.44 -8.33 -8.08
CA VAL A 281 -3.30 -9.25 -8.35
C VAL A 281 -2.77 -9.06 -9.77
N GLU A 282 -3.64 -9.01 -10.77
CA GLU A 282 -3.23 -8.84 -12.16
C GLU A 282 -2.63 -7.45 -12.43
N SER A 283 -3.23 -6.40 -11.86
CA SER A 283 -2.81 -5.01 -12.10
C SER A 283 -1.57 -4.61 -11.32
N LEU A 284 -1.48 -4.95 -10.03
CA LEU A 284 -0.41 -4.52 -9.13
C LEU A 284 0.65 -5.60 -8.87
N LYS A 285 0.40 -6.86 -9.26
CA LYS A 285 1.31 -8.00 -8.94
C LYS A 285 1.49 -8.19 -7.42
N VAL A 286 0.45 -7.89 -6.65
CA VAL A 286 0.40 -8.07 -5.19
C VAL A 286 -0.13 -9.46 -4.82
N GLY A 287 0.09 -9.88 -3.57
CA GLY A 287 -0.54 -11.08 -3.03
C GLY A 287 -1.99 -10.77 -2.60
N PRO A 288 -2.99 -11.55 -3.06
CA PRO A 288 -4.37 -11.36 -2.62
C PRO A 288 -4.56 -11.75 -1.16
N VAL A 289 -5.43 -11.05 -0.46
CA VAL A 289 -5.85 -11.45 0.89
C VAL A 289 -7.08 -12.37 0.87
N ASN A 290 -7.89 -12.35 -0.20
CA ASN A 290 -9.02 -13.26 -0.38
C ASN A 290 -8.53 -14.55 -1.06
N GLY A 291 -8.67 -15.69 -0.36
CA GLY A 291 -8.22 -16.99 -0.84
C GLY A 291 -8.98 -17.52 -2.09
N GLY A 292 -10.12 -16.94 -2.43
CA GLY A 292 -10.89 -17.25 -3.63
C GLY A 292 -10.50 -16.44 -4.88
N ALA A 293 -9.50 -15.53 -4.77
CA ALA A 293 -9.05 -14.74 -5.90
C ALA A 293 -8.41 -15.60 -6.99
N THR A 294 -8.74 -15.31 -8.25
CA THR A 294 -8.10 -15.95 -9.41
C THR A 294 -6.72 -15.32 -9.64
N VAL A 295 -5.70 -16.18 -9.68
CA VAL A 295 -4.32 -15.77 -9.91
C VAL A 295 -3.86 -16.23 -11.28
N PRO A 296 -3.44 -15.32 -12.19
CA PRO A 296 -2.89 -15.69 -13.47
C PRO A 296 -1.67 -16.62 -13.33
N ALA A 297 -1.63 -17.71 -14.10
CA ALA A 297 -0.55 -18.71 -14.05
C ALA A 297 0.84 -18.09 -14.24
N LYS A 298 0.96 -17.06 -15.10
CA LYS A 298 2.21 -16.35 -15.38
C LYS A 298 2.81 -15.63 -14.18
N LEU A 299 2.02 -15.35 -13.12
CA LEU A 299 2.49 -14.66 -11.91
C LEU A 299 3.01 -15.63 -10.85
N ARG A 300 2.72 -16.92 -10.98
CA ARG A 300 3.16 -17.91 -9.98
C ARG A 300 4.68 -18.09 -10.03
N GLY A 301 5.30 -18.06 -8.84
CA GLY A 301 6.75 -18.24 -8.70
C GLY A 301 7.60 -17.05 -9.17
N GLN A 302 6.99 -15.97 -9.63
CA GLN A 302 7.73 -14.76 -10.02
C GLN A 302 8.39 -14.08 -8.80
N PRO A 303 9.57 -13.45 -8.96
CA PRO A 303 10.25 -12.74 -7.88
C PRO A 303 9.35 -11.67 -7.23
N GLY A 304 9.29 -11.67 -5.90
CA GLY A 304 8.51 -10.66 -5.16
C GLY A 304 6.99 -10.74 -5.32
N ILE A 305 6.46 -11.82 -5.90
CA ILE A 305 5.02 -12.12 -5.95
C ILE A 305 4.75 -13.33 -5.07
N PHE A 306 4.10 -13.11 -3.93
CA PHE A 306 3.72 -14.15 -2.97
C PHE A 306 2.20 -14.17 -2.84
N LEU A 307 1.59 -15.21 -3.39
CA LEU A 307 0.17 -15.27 -3.70
C LEU A 307 -0.69 -15.90 -2.61
N THR A 308 -0.04 -16.51 -1.63
CA THR A 308 -0.73 -17.21 -0.53
C THR A 308 -0.07 -16.91 0.81
N PRO A 309 -0.82 -17.04 1.92
CA PRO A 309 -0.24 -16.92 3.26
C PRO A 309 0.89 -17.93 3.53
N ALA A 310 0.87 -19.10 2.91
CA ALA A 310 1.96 -20.08 2.97
C ALA A 310 3.24 -19.48 2.35
N GLU A 311 3.14 -18.94 1.14
CA GLU A 311 4.28 -18.28 0.48
C GLU A 311 4.79 -17.07 1.26
N TRP A 312 3.89 -16.31 1.93
CA TRP A 312 4.32 -15.18 2.78
C TRP A 312 5.23 -15.63 3.93
N LYS A 313 5.01 -16.82 4.47
CA LYS A 313 5.82 -17.39 5.57
C LYS A 313 7.04 -18.16 5.08
N GLU A 314 6.91 -18.88 3.97
CA GLU A 314 7.98 -19.76 3.46
C GLU A 314 9.05 -18.98 2.69
N ARG A 315 8.65 -17.97 1.91
CA ARG A 315 9.51 -17.21 1.01
C ARG A 315 9.74 -15.78 1.50
N GLY A 316 8.97 -15.33 2.49
CA GLY A 316 9.00 -13.98 3.03
C GLY A 316 9.32 -13.92 4.52
N TYR A 317 9.75 -12.75 4.95
CA TYR A 317 9.88 -12.37 6.34
C TYR A 317 8.86 -11.27 6.65
N ILE A 318 7.96 -11.51 7.58
CA ILE A 318 6.98 -10.53 8.02
C ILE A 318 7.50 -9.90 9.30
N ILE A 319 7.87 -8.63 9.24
CA ILE A 319 8.25 -7.86 10.43
C ILE A 319 7.03 -7.75 11.36
N ASP A 320 7.23 -7.96 12.65
CA ASP A 320 6.15 -7.77 13.62
C ASP A 320 5.64 -6.32 13.61
N ASP A 321 4.34 -6.15 13.39
CA ASP A 321 3.72 -4.83 13.23
C ASP A 321 3.77 -3.99 14.52
N GLU A 322 3.74 -4.61 15.70
CA GLU A 322 3.81 -3.88 16.97
C GLU A 322 5.21 -3.37 17.22
N VAL A 323 6.20 -4.24 16.98
CA VAL A 323 7.62 -3.86 17.05
C VAL A 323 7.90 -2.76 16.05
N ARG A 324 7.46 -2.94 14.79
CA ARG A 324 7.69 -1.96 13.72
C ARG A 324 7.05 -0.61 14.02
N ALA A 325 5.77 -0.58 14.42
CA ALA A 325 5.07 0.64 14.79
C ALA A 325 5.77 1.37 15.96
N LYS A 326 6.19 0.64 16.98
CA LYS A 326 6.89 1.18 18.16
C LYS A 326 8.29 1.69 17.82
N MET A 327 9.03 0.95 16.99
CA MET A 327 10.44 1.23 16.72
C MET A 327 10.68 2.19 15.55
N LEU A 328 9.69 2.39 14.69
CA LEU A 328 9.86 3.21 13.47
C LEU A 328 10.45 4.61 13.74
N PRO A 329 10.05 5.37 14.77
CA PRO A 329 10.68 6.66 15.07
C PRO A 329 12.17 6.52 15.40
N ALA A 330 12.54 5.56 16.27
CA ALA A 330 13.91 5.32 16.67
C ALA A 330 14.78 4.81 15.50
N TRP A 331 14.23 3.93 14.66
CA TRP A 331 14.91 3.46 13.46
C TRP A 331 15.18 4.58 12.46
N ARG A 332 14.20 5.46 12.23
CA ARG A 332 14.37 6.63 11.36
C ARG A 332 15.43 7.61 11.91
N GLU A 333 15.38 7.89 13.20
CA GLU A 333 16.36 8.76 13.85
C GLU A 333 17.78 8.18 13.71
N TRP A 334 17.97 6.91 14.10
CA TRP A 334 19.25 6.24 13.99
C TRP A 334 19.76 6.17 12.54
N PHE A 335 18.90 5.78 11.63
CA PHE A 335 19.22 5.66 10.20
C PHE A 335 19.62 7.01 9.61
N THR A 336 18.87 8.05 9.93
CA THR A 336 19.19 9.41 9.51
C THR A 336 20.55 9.86 10.05
N ALA A 337 20.82 9.64 11.33
CA ALA A 337 22.05 10.06 11.97
C ALA A 337 23.30 9.30 11.47
N ASN A 338 23.18 8.00 11.23
CA ASN A 338 24.32 7.13 10.94
C ASN A 338 24.51 6.82 9.45
N ILE A 339 23.43 6.80 8.66
CA ILE A 339 23.44 6.36 7.27
C ILE A 339 23.22 7.52 6.31
N VAL A 340 22.17 8.34 6.54
CA VAL A 340 21.79 9.43 5.61
C VAL A 340 22.74 10.62 5.73
N LYS A 341 23.01 11.08 6.94
CA LYS A 341 23.94 12.20 7.15
C LYS A 341 25.36 11.83 6.73
N LYS A 342 26.01 12.76 6.02
CA LYS A 342 27.41 12.64 5.60
C LYS A 342 28.37 12.70 6.78
#